data_f961f5dae6c5056c12da2577fb5d01e2
#
_entry.id   f961f5dae6c5056c12da2577fb5d01e2
#
_cell.length_a   1.000
_cell.length_b   1.000
_cell.length_c   1.000
_cell.angle_alpha   90.00
_cell.angle_beta   90.00
_cell.angle_gamma   90.00
#
_symmetry.space_group_name_H-M   'P 1'
#
loop_
_entity.id
_entity.type
_entity.pdbx_description
1 polymer ?
#
loop_
_entity_poly.entity_id
_entity_poly.type
_entity_poly.pdbx_seq_one_letter_code
_entity_poly.pdbx_strand_id
1 'polypeptide(L)'
;VDHVPDDEAERRRIDAGNPNLRKSLVTFTEGSWRVGGVLALSRAFGDAFLKESGKFEGFGERNADYGSGFGLNAEPDCYIEQLTEKDTWVMMSSDGLFANDARGGGGGFENQEIADFLLAAPSDATPESLAKELCSMAVAKGSTDDVTVTLMKL
;
A
#
# COMPACT_ATOMS: atom_id res chain seq x y z
N VAL A 1 1.68 8.25 -4.37
CA VAL A 1 0.71 7.49 -5.19
C VAL A 1 0.94 6.02 -4.92
N ASP A 2 -0.11 5.30 -4.55
CA ASP A 2 -0.02 3.87 -4.28
C ASP A 2 0.06 3.08 -5.59
N HIS A 3 0.90 2.06 -5.63
CA HIS A 3 0.99 1.14 -6.75
C HIS A 3 -0.09 0.06 -6.61
N VAL A 4 -1.26 0.36 -7.14
CA VAL A 4 -2.43 -0.50 -7.07
C VAL A 4 -2.92 -0.90 -8.46
N PRO A 5 -3.53 -2.07 -8.62
CA PRO A 5 -4.08 -2.48 -9.91
C PRO A 5 -5.27 -1.64 -10.39
N ASP A 6 -5.80 -0.75 -9.55
CA ASP A 6 -6.78 0.27 -9.95
C ASP A 6 -6.17 1.33 -10.89
N ASP A 7 -4.85 1.54 -10.81
CA ASP A 7 -4.12 2.37 -11.76
C ASP A 7 -4.01 1.66 -13.12
N GLU A 8 -4.47 2.33 -14.16
CA GLU A 8 -4.43 1.79 -15.53
C GLU A 8 -3.00 1.58 -16.03
N ALA A 9 -2.04 2.41 -15.62
CA ALA A 9 -0.63 2.26 -16.01
C ALA A 9 -0.03 0.98 -15.40
N GLU A 10 -0.34 0.69 -14.14
CA GLU A 10 0.09 -0.56 -13.50
C GLU A 10 -0.57 -1.78 -14.15
N ARG A 11 -1.86 -1.73 -14.47
CA ARG A 11 -2.52 -2.83 -15.22
C ARG A 11 -1.85 -3.06 -16.57
N ARG A 12 -1.58 -2.02 -17.33
CA ARG A 12 -0.89 -2.13 -18.62
C ARG A 12 0.51 -2.70 -18.49
N ARG A 13 1.25 -2.30 -17.46
CA ARG A 13 2.59 -2.86 -17.16
C ARG A 13 2.50 -4.36 -16.92
N ILE A 14 1.56 -4.80 -16.09
CA ILE A 14 1.35 -6.21 -15.73
C ILE A 14 0.94 -7.01 -16.97
N ASP A 15 -0.02 -6.53 -17.74
CA ASP A 15 -0.54 -7.22 -18.92
C ASP A 15 0.48 -7.25 -20.06
N ALA A 16 1.37 -6.24 -20.18
CA ALA A 16 2.45 -6.25 -21.16
C ALA A 16 3.48 -7.37 -20.93
N GLY A 17 3.68 -7.78 -19.68
CA GLY A 17 4.52 -8.93 -19.32
C GLY A 17 3.80 -10.28 -19.38
N ASN A 18 2.53 -10.30 -19.73
CA ASN A 18 1.71 -11.51 -19.73
C ASN A 18 1.93 -12.32 -21.02
N PRO A 19 2.46 -13.54 -20.93
CA PRO A 19 2.64 -14.40 -22.09
C PRO A 19 1.32 -14.92 -22.67
N ASN A 20 0.26 -14.91 -21.87
CA ASN A 20 -1.06 -15.38 -22.29
C ASN A 20 -2.01 -14.20 -22.52
N LEU A 21 -2.05 -13.74 -23.77
CA LEU A 21 -2.93 -12.63 -24.19
C LEU A 21 -4.44 -12.90 -24.07
N ARG A 22 -4.83 -14.14 -23.76
CA ARG A 22 -6.25 -14.52 -23.62
C ARG A 22 -6.80 -14.34 -22.21
N LYS A 23 -5.93 -14.10 -21.23
CA LYS A 23 -6.31 -14.02 -19.81
C LYS A 23 -5.51 -12.91 -19.13
N SER A 24 -6.19 -11.90 -18.62
CA SER A 24 -5.55 -10.86 -17.83
C SER A 24 -4.99 -11.43 -16.54
N LEU A 25 -3.83 -10.95 -16.12
CA LEU A 25 -3.23 -11.23 -14.82
C LEU A 25 -3.86 -10.39 -13.70
N VAL A 26 -4.63 -9.38 -14.06
CA VAL A 26 -5.35 -8.52 -13.12
C VAL A 26 -6.85 -8.77 -13.28
N THR A 27 -7.52 -9.07 -12.19
CA THR A 27 -8.95 -9.36 -12.18
C THR A 27 -9.67 -8.48 -11.17
N PHE A 28 -10.90 -8.10 -11.49
CA PHE A 28 -11.77 -7.39 -10.56
C PHE A 28 -12.50 -8.40 -9.68
N THR A 29 -12.21 -8.42 -8.39
CA THR A 29 -12.74 -9.40 -7.43
C THR A 29 -13.03 -8.69 -6.11
N GLU A 30 -14.20 -8.98 -5.51
CA GLU A 30 -14.60 -8.41 -4.22
C GLU A 30 -14.53 -6.86 -4.15
N GLY A 31 -14.91 -6.22 -5.25
CA GLY A 31 -14.98 -4.75 -5.31
C GLY A 31 -13.64 -4.03 -5.55
N SER A 32 -12.54 -4.77 -5.82
CA SER A 32 -11.23 -4.19 -6.16
C SER A 32 -10.51 -4.97 -7.25
N TRP A 33 -9.58 -4.31 -7.96
CA TRP A 33 -8.67 -4.96 -8.87
C TRP A 33 -7.57 -5.68 -8.10
N ARG A 34 -7.25 -6.93 -8.49
CA ARG A 34 -6.26 -7.76 -7.82
C ARG A 34 -5.32 -8.43 -8.79
N VAL A 35 -4.02 -8.41 -8.47
CA VAL A 35 -2.99 -9.19 -9.18
C VAL A 35 -3.17 -10.67 -8.84
N GLY A 36 -3.26 -11.50 -9.87
CA GLY A 36 -3.55 -12.93 -9.71
C GLY A 36 -4.89 -13.26 -9.04
N GLY A 37 -5.81 -12.29 -8.95
CA GLY A 37 -7.06 -12.44 -8.21
C GLY A 37 -6.92 -12.44 -6.69
N VAL A 38 -5.73 -12.15 -6.16
CA VAL A 38 -5.39 -12.28 -4.73
C VAL A 38 -4.97 -10.94 -4.12
N LEU A 39 -3.96 -10.28 -4.68
CA LEU A 39 -3.31 -9.13 -4.06
C LEU A 39 -3.82 -7.80 -4.64
N ALA A 40 -4.26 -6.89 -3.79
CA ALA A 40 -4.72 -5.55 -4.18
C ALA A 40 -3.58 -4.55 -4.38
N LEU A 41 -2.33 -4.98 -4.32
CA LEU A 41 -1.13 -4.20 -4.64
C LEU A 41 -0.52 -4.71 -5.95
N SER A 42 0.12 -3.82 -6.71
CA SER A 42 0.82 -4.16 -7.96
C SER A 42 2.34 -4.22 -7.80
N ARG A 43 2.86 -3.75 -6.67
CA ARG A 43 4.29 -3.83 -6.30
C ARG A 43 4.42 -4.16 -4.82
N ALA A 44 5.36 -5.04 -4.47
CA ALA A 44 5.63 -5.42 -3.08
C ALA A 44 7.04 -6.03 -2.94
N PHE A 45 7.61 -5.93 -1.76
CA PHE A 45 8.70 -6.82 -1.35
C PHE A 45 8.09 -8.17 -0.93
N GLY A 46 8.80 -9.28 -1.14
CA GLY A 46 8.23 -10.61 -0.87
C GLY A 46 7.21 -11.03 -1.93
N ASP A 47 6.16 -11.70 -1.54
CA ASP A 47 5.09 -12.23 -2.40
C ASP A 47 5.62 -12.94 -3.67
N ALA A 48 6.67 -13.71 -3.49
CA ALA A 48 7.46 -14.29 -4.57
C ALA A 48 6.63 -15.17 -5.51
N PHE A 49 5.57 -15.79 -5.01
CA PHE A 49 4.64 -16.59 -5.80
C PHE A 49 3.87 -15.78 -6.86
N LEU A 50 3.76 -14.45 -6.67
CA LEU A 50 3.15 -13.53 -7.62
C LEU A 50 4.17 -12.82 -8.53
N LYS A 51 5.47 -13.08 -8.34
CA LYS A 51 6.53 -12.43 -9.14
C LYS A 51 7.08 -13.33 -10.23
N GLU A 52 7.50 -14.53 -9.86
CA GLU A 52 8.08 -15.49 -10.79
C GLU A 52 7.39 -16.84 -10.67
N SER A 53 6.82 -17.30 -11.77
CA SER A 53 6.26 -18.64 -11.85
C SER A 53 7.37 -19.69 -11.96
N GLY A 54 7.25 -20.77 -11.28
CA GLY A 54 8.03 -21.99 -11.51
C GLY A 54 9.29 -22.16 -10.67
N LYS A 55 9.74 -21.16 -9.90
CA LYS A 55 10.96 -21.28 -9.08
C LYS A 55 10.72 -21.63 -7.61
N PHE A 56 9.47 -21.63 -7.15
CA PHE A 56 9.15 -21.93 -5.76
C PHE A 56 8.50 -23.31 -5.62
N GLU A 57 9.27 -24.27 -5.12
CA GLU A 57 8.75 -25.56 -4.69
C GLU A 57 7.76 -25.34 -3.52
N GLY A 58 6.59 -25.96 -3.60
CA GLY A 58 5.60 -25.96 -2.51
C GLY A 58 4.31 -25.18 -2.75
N PHE A 59 4.22 -24.37 -3.76
CA PHE A 59 2.97 -23.79 -4.22
C PHE A 59 2.49 -24.58 -5.43
N GLY A 60 1.60 -25.51 -5.27
CA GLY A 60 0.96 -26.41 -6.20
C GLY A 60 1.28 -26.28 -7.70
N GLU A 61 0.93 -27.27 -8.49
CA GLU A 61 1.11 -27.19 -9.95
C GLU A 61 0.49 -25.92 -10.49
N ARG A 62 1.33 -25.03 -10.98
CA ARG A 62 0.87 -23.80 -11.62
C ARG A 62 0.22 -24.13 -12.93
N ASN A 63 -0.95 -23.58 -13.12
CA ASN A 63 -1.62 -23.64 -14.39
C ASN A 63 -0.68 -23.08 -15.48
N ALA A 64 -0.51 -23.79 -16.56
CA ALA A 64 0.32 -23.40 -17.72
C ALA A 64 -0.02 -22.00 -18.28
N ASP A 65 -1.20 -21.49 -17.92
CA ASP A 65 -1.68 -20.15 -18.30
C ASP A 65 -0.90 -19.00 -17.61
N TYR A 66 -0.14 -19.27 -16.55
CA TYR A 66 0.60 -18.27 -15.78
C TYR A 66 2.11 -18.53 -15.75
N GLY A 67 2.65 -18.86 -16.90
CA GLY A 67 4.06 -19.27 -17.06
C GLY A 67 5.12 -18.27 -16.57
N SER A 68 4.81 -16.99 -16.44
CA SER A 68 5.77 -15.93 -16.08
C SER A 68 5.49 -15.26 -14.72
N GLY A 69 4.59 -15.81 -13.87
CA GLY A 69 4.11 -15.16 -12.67
C GLY A 69 2.90 -14.25 -12.93
N PHE A 70 2.51 -13.48 -11.93
CA PHE A 70 1.29 -12.67 -11.97
C PHE A 70 1.56 -11.18 -12.17
N GLY A 71 2.80 -10.81 -12.54
CA GLY A 71 3.17 -9.43 -12.86
C GLY A 71 3.45 -8.52 -11.67
N LEU A 72 3.44 -9.06 -10.45
CA LEU A 72 3.92 -8.34 -9.27
C LEU A 72 5.43 -8.14 -9.37
N ASN A 73 5.93 -6.95 -9.04
CA ASN A 73 7.37 -6.68 -8.94
C ASN A 73 7.72 -5.93 -7.64
N ALA A 74 8.99 -5.62 -7.42
CA ALA A 74 9.47 -4.87 -6.25
C ALA A 74 10.11 -3.54 -6.68
N GLU A 75 9.86 -3.07 -7.89
CA GLU A 75 10.44 -1.84 -8.41
C GLU A 75 9.80 -0.63 -7.71
N PRO A 76 10.58 0.18 -6.97
CA PRO A 76 10.05 1.36 -6.31
C PRO A 76 9.97 2.54 -7.27
N ASP A 77 9.01 3.43 -7.06
CA ASP A 77 9.12 4.80 -7.54
C ASP A 77 9.93 5.61 -6.53
N CYS A 78 10.86 6.42 -7.03
CA CYS A 78 11.70 7.26 -6.18
C CYS A 78 11.43 8.73 -6.46
N TYR A 79 11.21 9.49 -5.39
CA TYR A 79 11.02 10.93 -5.43
C TYR A 79 12.05 11.60 -4.53
N ILE A 80 12.48 12.79 -4.93
CA ILE A 80 13.39 13.62 -4.13
C ILE A 80 12.66 14.94 -3.86
N GLU A 81 12.48 15.23 -2.56
CA GLU A 81 11.90 16.49 -2.10
C GLU A 81 12.94 17.30 -1.35
N GLN A 82 13.04 18.60 -1.67
CA GLN A 82 13.91 19.51 -0.97
C GLN A 82 13.20 20.02 0.28
N LEU A 83 13.69 19.63 1.45
CA LEU A 83 13.15 20.13 2.71
C LEU A 83 13.38 21.64 2.85
N THR A 84 12.39 22.31 3.40
CA THR A 84 12.36 23.75 3.67
C THR A 84 12.07 24.01 5.15
N GLU A 85 12.22 25.25 5.62
CA GLU A 85 11.85 25.65 6.99
C GLU A 85 10.35 25.48 7.32
N LYS A 86 9.51 25.20 6.31
CA LYS A 86 8.08 24.95 6.49
C LYS A 86 7.77 23.48 6.78
N ASP A 87 8.72 22.60 6.48
CA ASP A 87 8.57 21.18 6.71
C ASP A 87 8.93 20.89 8.17
N THR A 88 7.97 20.50 8.96
CA THR A 88 8.14 20.34 10.41
C THR A 88 8.11 18.88 10.85
N TRP A 89 7.53 18.00 10.04
CA TRP A 89 7.37 16.59 10.38
C TRP A 89 7.67 15.68 9.20
N VAL A 90 8.30 14.55 9.51
CA VAL A 90 8.33 13.37 8.63
C VAL A 90 7.57 12.26 9.32
N MET A 91 6.64 11.65 8.60
CA MET A 91 5.84 10.52 9.08
C MET A 91 5.99 9.32 8.15
N MET A 92 6.10 8.15 8.76
CA MET A 92 5.95 6.85 8.11
C MET A 92 4.91 6.06 8.87
N SER A 93 4.01 5.38 8.14
CA SER A 93 2.99 4.55 8.76
C SER A 93 2.62 3.35 7.89
N SER A 94 1.97 2.35 8.51
CA SER A 94 1.19 1.35 7.77
C SER A 94 -0.11 1.95 7.24
N ASP A 95 -0.74 1.25 6.29
CA ASP A 95 -2.01 1.66 5.68
C ASP A 95 -3.19 1.63 6.67
N GLY A 96 -3.10 0.88 7.77
CA GLY A 96 -4.09 0.88 8.84
C GLY A 96 -4.32 2.25 9.51
N LEU A 97 -3.44 3.24 9.29
CA LEU A 97 -3.64 4.61 9.77
C LEU A 97 -4.68 5.37 8.93
N PHE A 98 -4.85 5.01 7.67
CA PHE A 98 -5.64 5.79 6.71
C PHE A 98 -7.05 5.24 6.52
N ALA A 99 -7.98 6.14 6.15
CA ALA A 99 -9.31 5.74 5.72
C ALA A 99 -9.22 4.95 4.41
N ASN A 100 -9.72 3.73 4.42
CA ASN A 100 -9.61 2.80 3.29
C ASN A 100 -10.94 2.72 2.53
N ASP A 101 -11.22 3.70 1.68
CA ASP A 101 -12.48 3.82 0.94
C ASP A 101 -12.72 2.69 -0.07
N ALA A 102 -11.65 2.08 -0.59
CA ALA A 102 -11.74 1.10 -1.67
C ALA A 102 -12.22 -0.29 -1.22
N ARG A 103 -12.27 -0.58 0.07
CA ARG A 103 -12.56 -1.93 0.60
C ARG A 103 -13.72 -2.00 1.60
N GLY A 104 -14.43 -0.89 1.84
CA GLY A 104 -15.61 -0.88 2.72
C GLY A 104 -15.31 -1.12 4.22
N GLY A 105 -14.07 -1.05 4.63
CA GLY A 105 -13.62 -1.20 6.00
C GLY A 105 -13.03 0.12 6.50
N GLY A 106 -13.85 1.15 6.51
CA GLY A 106 -13.35 2.49 6.57
C GLY A 106 -13.20 3.06 7.96
N GLY A 107 -12.19 2.80 8.67
CA GLY A 107 -11.78 3.63 9.79
C GLY A 107 -10.38 4.15 9.52
N GLY A 108 -10.07 5.35 9.98
CA GLY A 108 -8.76 5.94 9.81
C GLY A 108 -8.82 7.41 9.45
N PHE A 109 -7.72 7.93 8.99
CA PHE A 109 -7.53 9.35 8.72
C PHE A 109 -7.43 9.66 7.23
N GLU A 110 -7.91 10.83 6.85
CA GLU A 110 -7.47 11.50 5.65
C GLU A 110 -6.11 12.18 5.89
N ASN A 111 -5.30 12.32 4.83
CA ASN A 111 -3.97 12.95 4.93
C ASN A 111 -4.01 14.34 5.58
N GLN A 112 -5.03 15.14 5.25
CA GLN A 112 -5.19 16.49 5.80
C GLN A 112 -5.49 16.48 7.29
N GLU A 113 -6.28 15.53 7.78
CA GLU A 113 -6.59 15.41 9.22
C GLU A 113 -5.32 15.14 10.03
N ILE A 114 -4.41 14.31 9.50
CA ILE A 114 -3.12 14.03 10.15
C ILE A 114 -2.24 15.30 10.15
N ALA A 115 -2.17 16.00 9.03
CA ALA A 115 -1.42 17.24 8.94
C ALA A 115 -1.95 18.29 9.93
N ASP A 116 -3.25 18.48 10.01
CA ASP A 116 -3.89 19.41 10.93
C ASP A 116 -3.64 19.03 12.39
N PHE A 117 -3.70 17.73 12.71
CA PHE A 117 -3.39 17.22 14.04
C PHE A 117 -1.94 17.51 14.45
N LEU A 118 -0.97 17.24 13.57
CA LEU A 118 0.44 17.47 13.85
C LEU A 118 0.79 18.97 13.95
N LEU A 119 0.15 19.82 13.14
CA LEU A 119 0.34 21.27 13.17
C LEU A 119 -0.29 21.91 14.42
N ALA A 120 -1.36 21.35 14.93
CA ALA A 120 -2.02 21.81 16.16
C ALA A 120 -1.38 21.24 17.43
N ALA A 121 -0.41 20.36 17.32
CA ALA A 121 0.22 19.69 18.45
C ALA A 121 0.88 20.71 19.42
N PRO A 122 0.75 20.51 20.75
CA PRO A 122 1.43 21.33 21.75
C PRO A 122 2.95 21.34 21.53
N SER A 123 3.59 22.47 21.82
CA SER A 123 5.02 22.64 21.61
C SER A 123 5.91 21.69 22.41
N ASP A 124 5.40 21.19 23.53
CA ASP A 124 6.04 20.23 24.45
C ASP A 124 5.66 18.76 24.14
N ALA A 125 4.78 18.52 23.17
CA ALA A 125 4.41 17.17 22.76
C ALA A 125 5.62 16.46 22.11
N THR A 126 5.85 15.23 22.50
CA THR A 126 6.91 14.41 21.94
C THR A 126 6.44 13.66 20.70
N PRO A 127 7.32 13.38 19.70
CA PRO A 127 6.95 12.56 18.56
C PRO A 127 6.35 11.21 18.96
N GLU A 128 6.88 10.60 20.01
CA GLU A 128 6.37 9.33 20.55
C GLU A 128 4.93 9.44 21.06
N SER A 129 4.62 10.52 21.83
CA SER A 129 3.25 10.71 22.35
C SER A 129 2.25 10.92 21.21
N LEU A 130 2.61 11.72 20.21
CA LEU A 130 1.76 11.99 19.05
C LEU A 130 1.55 10.72 18.19
N ALA A 131 2.61 9.92 17.98
CA ALA A 131 2.49 8.66 17.26
C ALA A 131 1.52 7.68 17.95
N LYS A 132 1.62 7.55 19.29
CA LYS A 132 0.68 6.73 20.08
C LYS A 132 -0.74 7.24 19.99
N GLU A 133 -0.92 8.55 20.03
CA GLU A 133 -2.24 9.18 19.92
C GLU A 133 -2.87 8.91 18.57
N LEU A 134 -2.11 9.08 17.45
CA LEU A 134 -2.57 8.75 16.10
C LEU A 134 -3.00 7.29 15.98
N CYS A 135 -2.23 6.34 16.51
CA CYS A 135 -2.62 4.93 16.52
C CYS A 135 -3.95 4.72 17.27
N SER A 136 -4.09 5.32 18.46
CA SER A 136 -5.30 5.19 19.27
C SER A 136 -6.52 5.80 18.60
N MET A 137 -6.34 6.95 17.95
CA MET A 137 -7.40 7.64 17.21
C MET A 137 -7.82 6.87 15.96
N ALA A 138 -6.89 6.25 15.22
CA ALA A 138 -7.22 5.42 14.07
C ALA A 138 -8.12 4.26 14.45
N VAL A 139 -7.80 3.56 15.53
CA VAL A 139 -8.65 2.50 16.09
C VAL A 139 -10.02 3.06 16.53
N ALA A 140 -10.05 4.21 17.20
CA ALA A 140 -11.30 4.86 17.61
C ALA A 140 -12.16 5.32 16.41
N LYS A 141 -11.55 5.66 15.29
CA LYS A 141 -12.21 5.98 14.01
C LYS A 141 -12.70 4.72 13.27
N GLY A 142 -12.40 3.53 13.79
CA GLY A 142 -12.90 2.26 13.26
C GLY A 142 -11.90 1.51 12.37
N SER A 143 -10.61 1.85 12.39
CA SER A 143 -9.60 1.01 11.75
C SER A 143 -9.59 -0.38 12.38
N THR A 144 -9.63 -1.41 11.54
CA THR A 144 -9.59 -2.82 11.94
C THR A 144 -8.26 -3.49 11.56
N ASP A 145 -7.33 -2.71 11.04
CA ASP A 145 -6.02 -3.17 10.62
C ASP A 145 -4.94 -2.85 11.66
N ASP A 146 -3.76 -3.44 11.52
CA ASP A 146 -2.60 -3.12 12.33
C ASP A 146 -2.09 -1.71 12.02
N VAL A 147 -2.03 -0.85 13.03
CA VAL A 147 -1.61 0.54 12.90
C VAL A 147 -0.21 0.73 13.47
N THR A 148 0.71 1.11 12.61
CA THR A 148 2.07 1.49 12.99
C THR A 148 2.35 2.92 12.53
N VAL A 149 2.89 3.75 13.43
CA VAL A 149 3.26 5.15 13.12
C VAL A 149 4.66 5.44 13.65
N THR A 150 5.47 6.06 12.81
CA THR A 150 6.76 6.63 13.19
C THR A 150 6.76 8.11 12.83
N LEU A 151 7.08 8.96 13.79
CA LEU A 151 7.18 10.41 13.62
C LEU A 151 8.58 10.91 13.91
N MET A 152 9.04 11.84 13.09
CA MET A 152 10.26 12.61 13.30
C MET A 152 9.95 14.10 13.18
N LYS A 153 10.33 14.88 14.17
CA LYS A 153 10.27 16.34 14.10
C LYS A 153 11.55 16.85 13.44
N LEU A 154 11.41 17.70 12.43
CA LEU A 154 12.51 18.32 11.69
C LEU A 154 13.03 19.58 12.40
#